data_927b5f2dfa49a65c747cdf93a30698eb
#
_entry.id   927b5f2dfa49a65c747cdf93a30698eb
#
_cell.length_a   1.000
_cell.length_b   1.000
_cell.length_c   1.000
_cell.angle_alpha   90.00
_cell.angle_beta   90.00
_cell.angle_gamma   90.00
#
_symmetry.space_group_name_H-M   'P 1'
#
loop_
_entity.id
_entity.type
_entity.pdbx_description
1 polymer ?
#
loop_
_entity_poly.entity_id
_entity_poly.type
_entity_poly.pdbx_seq_one_letter_code
_entity_poly.pdbx_strand_id
1 'polypeptide(L)'
;MITYNTRKSEAFFGRRQGKQLRNSQLTRIKMLLPNFNIDLNVPPPSNLTSLFSSKVREIRLEIGFGGGEHLLHEMEYFPKTGFIGVEPFINGMAKILLSLEQHQNHQNHLRLYNDDATRLLDWLPDNSLDGIDLFYPDPWPKKKHWKRRFINIKNLNRFARVLKIGKIFRFASDIDSYVNWTLYHCAQHDHFEWKAESPQDWKLPYPLWKGTRYEAKALREGRKPAYLTFIKK
;
A
#
# COMPACT_ATOMS: atom_id res chain seq x y z
N MET A 1 -25.72 17.16 -7.40
CA MET A 1 -25.79 16.43 -6.11
C MET A 1 -25.27 15.02 -6.36
N ILE A 2 -23.99 14.74 -6.11
CA ILE A 2 -23.41 13.40 -6.28
C ILE A 2 -23.77 12.64 -5.01
N THR A 3 -24.74 11.75 -5.09
CA THR A 3 -25.10 10.82 -4.03
C THR A 3 -23.92 9.83 -3.88
N TYR A 4 -23.16 9.98 -2.83
CA TYR A 4 -22.22 8.93 -2.40
C TYR A 4 -23.04 7.68 -2.05
N ASN A 5 -23.09 6.77 -3.01
CA ASN A 5 -23.82 5.51 -2.89
C ASN A 5 -23.20 4.74 -1.72
N THR A 6 -23.99 4.47 -0.68
CA THR A 6 -23.60 3.61 0.43
C THR A 6 -23.40 2.19 -0.11
N ARG A 7 -22.20 1.91 -0.64
CA ARG A 7 -21.83 0.57 -1.11
C ARG A 7 -21.97 -0.42 0.05
N LYS A 8 -22.65 -1.54 -0.21
CA LYS A 8 -22.51 -2.73 0.63
C LYS A 8 -21.01 -2.99 0.78
N SER A 9 -20.49 -2.89 2.01
CA SER A 9 -19.08 -3.07 2.30
C SER A 9 -18.61 -4.40 1.71
N GLU A 10 -17.56 -4.38 0.88
CA GLU A 10 -16.92 -5.61 0.43
C GLU A 10 -16.33 -6.33 1.66
N ALA A 11 -16.36 -7.67 1.64
CA ALA A 11 -15.86 -8.43 2.79
C ALA A 11 -14.34 -8.24 2.92
N PHE A 12 -13.91 -7.69 4.04
CA PHE A 12 -12.51 -7.60 4.42
C PHE A 12 -12.04 -8.93 5.00
N PHE A 13 -10.96 -9.49 4.48
CA PHE A 13 -10.42 -10.79 4.88
C PHE A 13 -9.11 -10.73 5.68
N GLY A 14 -8.52 -9.55 5.83
CA GLY A 14 -7.28 -9.34 6.57
C GLY A 14 -7.49 -9.35 8.09
N ARG A 15 -6.38 -9.43 8.83
CA ARG A 15 -6.38 -9.31 10.28
C ARG A 15 -6.41 -7.83 10.67
N ARG A 16 -7.33 -7.43 11.55
CA ARG A 16 -7.40 -6.06 12.10
C ARG A 16 -6.63 -5.87 13.40
N GLN A 17 -6.49 -6.91 14.21
CA GLN A 17 -5.82 -6.86 15.51
C GLN A 17 -5.05 -8.18 15.79
N GLY A 18 -3.91 -8.04 16.44
CA GLY A 18 -3.08 -9.14 16.89
C GLY A 18 -3.10 -9.27 18.42
N LYS A 19 -1.91 -9.27 19.04
CA LYS A 19 -1.75 -9.14 20.48
C LYS A 19 -2.44 -7.87 20.98
N GLN A 20 -3.04 -7.92 22.17
CA GLN A 20 -3.57 -6.75 22.84
C GLN A 20 -2.49 -5.65 22.93
N LEU A 21 -2.88 -4.44 22.60
CA LEU A 21 -2.00 -3.29 22.67
C LEU A 21 -1.76 -2.91 24.15
N ARG A 22 -0.54 -2.47 24.45
CA ARG A 22 -0.22 -1.88 25.76
C ARG A 22 -0.83 -0.49 25.88
N ASN A 23 -1.06 -0.01 27.10
CA ASN A 23 -1.63 1.31 27.33
C ASN A 23 -0.84 2.44 26.62
N SER A 24 0.49 2.40 26.66
CA SER A 24 1.34 3.37 25.94
C SER A 24 1.12 3.39 24.42
N GLN A 25 0.84 2.22 23.82
CA GLN A 25 0.52 2.12 22.38
C GLN A 25 -0.87 2.69 22.08
N LEU A 26 -1.85 2.41 22.93
CA LEU A 26 -3.20 2.97 22.79
C LEU A 26 -3.18 4.50 22.93
N THR A 27 -2.47 5.03 23.94
CA THR A 27 -2.28 6.46 24.12
C THR A 27 -1.64 7.10 22.90
N ARG A 28 -0.56 6.49 22.36
CA ARG A 28 0.12 7.00 21.17
C ARG A 28 -0.81 7.03 19.95
N ILE A 29 -1.58 5.96 19.70
CA ILE A 29 -2.56 5.94 18.62
C ILE A 29 -3.57 7.07 18.80
N LYS A 30 -4.12 7.23 19.99
CA LYS A 30 -5.12 8.27 20.28
C LYS A 30 -4.58 9.69 20.07
N MET A 31 -3.31 9.91 20.42
CA MET A 31 -2.70 11.26 20.37
C MET A 31 -2.12 11.60 18.99
N LEU A 32 -1.49 10.64 18.32
CA LEU A 32 -0.73 10.92 17.10
C LEU A 32 -1.49 10.59 15.82
N LEU A 33 -2.26 9.49 15.77
CA LEU A 33 -2.94 9.10 14.53
C LEU A 33 -3.82 10.20 13.94
N PRO A 34 -4.56 10.99 14.70
CA PRO A 34 -5.36 12.09 14.16
C PRO A 34 -4.59 13.09 13.29
N ASN A 35 -3.29 13.31 13.56
CA ASN A 35 -2.45 14.22 12.80
C ASN A 35 -2.10 13.71 11.39
N PHE A 36 -2.20 12.41 11.18
CA PHE A 36 -1.87 11.74 9.92
C PHE A 36 -3.09 11.20 9.19
N ASN A 37 -4.20 11.00 9.90
CA ASN A 37 -5.35 10.26 9.38
C ASN A 37 -6.02 10.96 8.21
N ILE A 38 -6.36 10.18 7.18
CA ILE A 38 -7.27 10.61 6.11
C ILE A 38 -8.70 10.33 6.55
N ASP A 39 -9.52 11.36 6.62
CA ASP A 39 -10.96 11.24 6.90
C ASP A 39 -11.74 11.07 5.59
N LEU A 40 -12.26 9.88 5.34
CA LEU A 40 -13.05 9.57 4.14
C LEU A 40 -14.48 10.14 4.19
N ASN A 41 -14.93 10.70 5.30
CA ASN A 41 -16.23 11.40 5.39
C ASN A 41 -16.18 12.79 4.72
N VAL A 42 -14.98 13.33 4.53
CA VAL A 42 -14.74 14.57 3.79
C VAL A 42 -14.35 14.21 2.36
N PRO A 43 -14.93 14.87 1.33
CA PRO A 43 -14.52 14.65 -0.06
C PRO A 43 -13.02 14.86 -0.25
N PRO A 44 -12.37 14.14 -1.18
CA PRO A 44 -10.97 14.36 -1.47
C PRO A 44 -10.76 15.79 -2.00
N PRO A 45 -9.64 16.44 -1.65
CA PRO A 45 -9.32 17.73 -2.22
C PRO A 45 -9.09 17.62 -3.73
N SER A 46 -9.41 18.65 -4.49
CA SER A 46 -9.18 18.71 -5.95
C SER A 46 -7.69 18.56 -6.30
N ASN A 47 -6.81 19.06 -5.44
CA ASN A 47 -5.37 18.82 -5.50
C ASN A 47 -4.93 17.96 -4.31
N LEU A 48 -4.64 16.69 -4.57
CA LEU A 48 -4.28 15.74 -3.52
C LEU A 48 -2.96 16.11 -2.79
N THR A 49 -2.08 16.92 -3.41
CA THR A 49 -0.85 17.40 -2.74
C THR A 49 -1.15 18.28 -1.53
N SER A 50 -2.33 18.91 -1.45
CA SER A 50 -2.74 19.72 -0.30
C SER A 50 -2.99 18.92 0.98
N LEU A 51 -3.04 17.60 0.91
CA LEU A 51 -3.06 16.75 2.10
C LEU A 51 -1.76 16.85 2.92
N PHE A 52 -0.66 17.29 2.31
CA PHE A 52 0.66 17.30 2.92
C PHE A 52 1.06 18.73 3.32
N SER A 53 1.73 18.86 4.46
CA SER A 53 2.24 20.16 4.93
C SER A 53 3.51 20.56 4.19
N SER A 54 4.28 19.59 3.66
CA SER A 54 5.43 19.83 2.79
C SER A 54 5.01 19.98 1.34
N LYS A 55 5.80 20.75 0.56
CA LYS A 55 5.62 20.86 -0.87
C LYS A 55 6.05 19.57 -1.58
N VAL A 56 5.10 18.71 -1.89
CA VAL A 56 5.32 17.46 -2.61
C VAL A 56 5.03 17.60 -4.10
N ARG A 57 5.69 16.79 -4.92
CA ARG A 57 5.54 16.77 -6.39
C ARG A 57 4.84 15.50 -6.88
N GLU A 58 5.02 14.42 -6.17
CA GLU A 58 4.49 13.09 -6.48
C GLU A 58 3.79 12.53 -5.25
N ILE A 59 2.84 11.62 -5.46
CA ILE A 59 2.10 10.95 -4.39
C ILE A 59 2.14 9.45 -4.63
N ARG A 60 2.60 8.70 -3.62
CA ARG A 60 2.66 7.23 -3.65
C ARG A 60 1.79 6.64 -2.56
N LEU A 61 1.17 5.52 -2.88
CA LEU A 61 0.33 4.74 -1.97
C LEU A 61 1.02 3.41 -1.66
N GLU A 62 1.27 3.12 -0.38
CA GLU A 62 1.68 1.79 0.07
C GLU A 62 0.52 1.10 0.79
N ILE A 63 0.09 -0.06 0.27
CA ILE A 63 -1.02 -0.84 0.80
C ILE A 63 -0.45 -2.00 1.64
N GLY A 64 -0.86 -2.05 2.92
CA GLY A 64 -0.41 -3.09 3.84
C GLY A 64 1.03 -2.84 4.34
N PHE A 65 1.37 -1.63 4.72
CA PHE A 65 2.74 -1.25 5.13
C PHE A 65 3.26 -2.00 6.37
N GLY A 66 2.42 -2.74 7.08
CA GLY A 66 2.82 -3.53 8.24
C GLY A 66 3.36 -2.68 9.39
N GLY A 67 4.66 -2.74 9.66
CA GLY A 67 5.33 -1.90 10.67
C GLY A 67 5.81 -0.55 10.15
N GLY A 68 5.70 -0.30 8.85
CA GLY A 68 6.10 0.93 8.20
C GLY A 68 7.60 1.01 7.85
N GLU A 69 8.35 -0.09 8.02
CA GLU A 69 9.81 -0.08 7.82
C GLU A 69 10.19 0.35 6.39
N HIS A 70 9.49 -0.16 5.38
CA HIS A 70 9.71 0.22 3.98
C HIS A 70 9.21 1.65 3.70
N LEU A 71 8.01 1.98 4.15
CA LEU A 71 7.40 3.29 3.96
C LEU A 71 8.28 4.43 4.51
N LEU A 72 8.80 4.27 5.74
CA LEU A 72 9.70 5.25 6.36
C LEU A 72 11.02 5.37 5.58
N HIS A 73 11.56 4.26 5.10
CA HIS A 73 12.77 4.27 4.28
C HIS A 73 12.58 5.02 2.96
N GLU A 74 11.49 4.76 2.21
CA GLU A 74 11.17 5.51 0.98
C GLU A 74 11.05 7.02 1.26
N MET A 75 10.47 7.39 2.39
CA MET A 75 10.34 8.80 2.80
C MET A 75 11.69 9.50 2.99
N GLU A 76 12.71 8.79 3.49
CA GLU A 76 14.08 9.34 3.64
C GLU A 76 14.72 9.64 2.28
N TYR A 77 14.50 8.77 1.28
CA TYR A 77 15.12 8.90 -0.04
C TYR A 77 14.34 9.82 -0.99
N PHE A 78 13.04 9.97 -0.77
CA PHE A 78 12.16 10.74 -1.66
C PHE A 78 11.47 11.91 -0.93
N PRO A 79 12.21 12.94 -0.45
CA PRO A 79 11.65 14.01 0.38
C PRO A 79 10.66 14.92 -0.35
N LYS A 80 10.55 14.82 -1.69
CA LYS A 80 9.56 15.55 -2.50
C LYS A 80 8.33 14.71 -2.87
N THR A 81 8.23 13.50 -2.33
CA THR A 81 7.09 12.59 -2.52
C THR A 81 6.22 12.60 -1.28
N GLY A 82 4.92 12.79 -1.47
CA GLY A 82 3.91 12.56 -0.44
C GLY A 82 3.57 11.08 -0.39
N PHE A 83 3.57 10.51 0.80
CA PHE A 83 3.25 9.11 0.99
C PHE A 83 1.91 8.93 1.68
N ILE A 84 1.12 8.02 1.16
CA ILE A 84 -0.11 7.54 1.79
C ILE A 84 0.11 6.09 2.19
N GLY A 85 0.04 5.79 3.48
CA GLY A 85 0.13 4.43 3.99
C GLY A 85 -1.23 3.90 4.43
N VAL A 86 -1.58 2.69 4.00
CA VAL A 86 -2.81 2.01 4.43
C VAL A 86 -2.46 0.73 5.18
N GLU A 87 -2.96 0.60 6.40
CA GLU A 87 -2.76 -0.62 7.20
C GLU A 87 -3.97 -0.85 8.12
N PRO A 88 -4.78 -1.87 7.86
CA PRO A 88 -5.92 -2.21 8.73
C PRO A 88 -5.50 -2.83 10.06
N PHE A 89 -4.27 -3.38 10.15
CA PHE A 89 -3.76 -4.04 11.33
C PHE A 89 -3.24 -3.03 12.35
N ILE A 90 -4.02 -2.77 13.40
CA ILE A 90 -3.76 -1.72 14.40
C ILE A 90 -2.39 -1.85 15.10
N ASN A 91 -1.87 -3.06 15.24
CA ASN A 91 -0.53 -3.26 15.81
C ASN A 91 0.59 -2.77 14.87
N GLY A 92 0.37 -2.80 13.55
CA GLY A 92 1.24 -2.19 12.56
C GLY A 92 1.21 -0.67 12.67
N MET A 93 0.00 -0.10 12.70
CA MET A 93 -0.21 1.33 12.93
C MET A 93 0.50 1.83 14.20
N ALA A 94 0.41 1.08 15.31
CA ALA A 94 1.10 1.43 16.55
C ALA A 94 2.62 1.48 16.41
N LYS A 95 3.21 0.67 15.52
CA LYS A 95 4.66 0.65 15.27
C LYS A 95 5.13 1.85 14.47
N ILE A 96 4.45 2.17 13.36
CA ILE A 96 4.83 3.33 12.56
C ILE A 96 4.70 4.62 13.38
N LEU A 97 3.66 4.76 14.19
CA LEU A 97 3.49 5.92 15.06
C LEU A 97 4.60 6.05 16.11
N LEU A 98 5.12 4.95 16.64
CA LEU A 98 6.31 4.98 17.51
C LEU A 98 7.54 5.51 16.76
N SER A 99 7.78 5.04 15.55
CA SER A 99 8.91 5.50 14.73
C SER A 99 8.78 6.98 14.36
N LEU A 100 7.57 7.46 14.05
CA LEU A 100 7.30 8.86 13.74
C LEU A 100 7.47 9.79 14.96
N GLU A 101 7.19 9.31 16.17
CA GLU A 101 7.44 10.05 17.41
C GLU A 101 8.94 10.27 17.62
N GLN A 102 9.77 9.30 17.23
CA GLN A 102 11.22 9.35 17.33
C GLN A 102 11.90 10.16 16.20
N HIS A 103 11.25 10.29 15.03
CA HIS A 103 11.80 10.90 13.83
C HIS A 103 10.84 11.96 13.28
N GLN A 104 10.84 13.16 13.86
CA GLN A 104 9.86 14.22 13.54
C GLN A 104 9.91 14.73 12.10
N ASN A 105 11.03 14.58 11.40
CA ASN A 105 11.23 15.09 10.03
C ASN A 105 10.31 14.45 8.97
N HIS A 106 9.71 13.29 9.27
CA HIS A 106 8.86 12.56 8.32
C HIS A 106 7.37 12.95 8.37
N GLN A 107 6.97 13.79 9.33
CA GLN A 107 5.54 14.03 9.58
C GLN A 107 4.84 14.83 8.47
N ASN A 108 5.58 15.65 7.73
CA ASN A 108 5.02 16.65 6.82
C ASN A 108 4.59 16.10 5.45
N HIS A 109 5.09 14.92 5.05
CA HIS A 109 4.80 14.29 3.76
C HIS A 109 4.21 12.87 3.90
N LEU A 110 3.60 12.56 5.05
CA LEU A 110 2.91 11.30 5.31
C LEU A 110 1.45 11.51 5.64
N ARG A 111 0.59 10.63 5.10
CA ARG A 111 -0.78 10.43 5.54
C ARG A 111 -1.04 8.94 5.75
N LEU A 112 -1.88 8.62 6.71
CA LEU A 112 -2.19 7.25 7.12
C LEU A 112 -3.69 6.99 7.05
N TYR A 113 -4.05 5.75 6.74
CA TYR A 113 -5.42 5.28 6.82
C TYR A 113 -5.47 3.91 7.48
N ASN A 114 -6.20 3.80 8.62
CA ASN A 114 -6.25 2.56 9.41
C ASN A 114 -7.53 1.78 9.16
N ASP A 115 -7.77 1.40 7.91
CA ASP A 115 -8.89 0.52 7.53
C ASP A 115 -8.60 -0.15 6.17
N ASP A 116 -9.65 -0.68 5.52
CA ASP A 116 -9.58 -1.36 4.23
C ASP A 116 -9.14 -0.41 3.11
N ALA A 117 -8.08 -0.79 2.40
CA ALA A 117 -7.53 -0.03 1.29
C ALA A 117 -8.54 0.20 0.15
N THR A 118 -9.52 -0.69 -0.04
CA THR A 118 -10.55 -0.53 -1.07
C THR A 118 -11.39 0.73 -0.87
N ARG A 119 -11.65 1.09 0.40
CA ARG A 119 -12.38 2.31 0.75
C ARG A 119 -11.57 3.57 0.41
N LEU A 120 -10.29 3.56 0.74
CA LEU A 120 -9.41 4.68 0.37
C LEU A 120 -9.25 4.77 -1.15
N LEU A 121 -9.03 3.66 -1.84
CA LEU A 121 -8.96 3.65 -3.30
C LEU A 121 -10.23 4.22 -3.93
N ASP A 122 -11.42 3.88 -3.43
CA ASP A 122 -12.68 4.41 -3.94
C ASP A 122 -12.84 5.92 -3.65
N TRP A 123 -12.25 6.43 -2.57
CA TRP A 123 -12.26 7.84 -2.19
C TRP A 123 -11.27 8.69 -3.01
N LEU A 124 -10.12 8.14 -3.40
CA LEU A 124 -9.08 8.86 -4.15
C LEU A 124 -9.59 9.32 -5.53
N PRO A 125 -9.21 10.53 -5.98
CA PRO A 125 -9.53 11.01 -7.32
C PRO A 125 -8.88 10.18 -8.43
N ASP A 126 -9.46 10.22 -9.61
CA ASP A 126 -8.89 9.62 -10.81
C ASP A 126 -7.52 10.25 -11.13
N ASN A 127 -6.58 9.45 -11.62
CA ASN A 127 -5.24 9.87 -12.04
C ASN A 127 -4.53 10.77 -11.00
N SER A 128 -4.61 10.41 -9.72
CA SER A 128 -4.08 11.20 -8.61
C SER A 128 -2.78 10.66 -8.02
N LEU A 129 -2.44 9.39 -8.27
CA LEU A 129 -1.26 8.74 -7.72
C LEU A 129 -0.13 8.59 -8.75
N ASP A 130 1.10 8.77 -8.29
CA ASP A 130 2.33 8.55 -9.05
C ASP A 130 2.95 7.17 -8.83
N GLY A 131 2.41 6.38 -7.90
CA GLY A 131 2.85 5.00 -7.66
C GLY A 131 1.94 4.28 -6.66
N ILE A 132 1.83 2.97 -6.82
CA ILE A 132 1.14 2.09 -5.89
C ILE A 132 2.07 0.93 -5.55
N ASP A 133 2.21 0.65 -4.26
CA ASP A 133 3.03 -0.42 -3.73
C ASP A 133 2.18 -1.40 -2.93
N LEU A 134 2.30 -2.69 -3.25
CA LEU A 134 1.64 -3.79 -2.54
C LEU A 134 2.65 -4.90 -2.30
N PHE A 135 3.23 -4.96 -1.11
CA PHE A 135 4.32 -5.86 -0.80
C PHE A 135 3.90 -6.92 0.21
N TYR A 136 4.18 -8.18 -0.12
CA TYR A 136 3.90 -9.36 0.71
C TYR A 136 2.46 -9.39 1.26
N PRO A 137 1.44 -9.16 0.41
CA PRO A 137 0.05 -9.25 0.85
C PRO A 137 -0.31 -10.67 1.26
N ASP A 138 -1.37 -10.83 2.07
CA ASP A 138 -1.84 -12.14 2.54
C ASP A 138 -2.03 -13.12 1.39
N PRO A 139 -1.28 -14.23 1.33
CA PRO A 139 -1.16 -15.06 0.11
C PRO A 139 -2.35 -15.99 -0.11
N TRP A 140 -3.13 -16.28 0.95
CA TRP A 140 -4.26 -17.21 0.88
C TRP A 140 -3.92 -18.50 0.12
N PRO A 141 -3.02 -19.37 0.63
CA PRO A 141 -2.41 -20.46 -0.15
C PRO A 141 -3.41 -21.53 -0.62
N LYS A 142 -4.51 -21.76 0.12
CA LYS A 142 -5.53 -22.74 -0.28
C LYS A 142 -6.36 -22.20 -1.44
N LYS A 143 -6.51 -22.98 -2.53
CA LYS A 143 -7.27 -22.58 -3.77
C LYS A 143 -8.67 -22.01 -3.46
N LYS A 144 -9.42 -22.61 -2.53
CA LYS A 144 -10.75 -22.12 -2.12
C LYS A 144 -10.74 -20.70 -1.52
N HIS A 145 -9.57 -20.19 -1.11
CA HIS A 145 -9.38 -18.86 -0.52
C HIS A 145 -8.78 -17.84 -1.50
N TRP A 146 -8.40 -18.21 -2.72
CA TRP A 146 -7.78 -17.28 -3.68
C TRP A 146 -8.65 -16.08 -4.00
N LYS A 147 -9.98 -16.21 -3.94
CA LYS A 147 -10.94 -15.09 -4.06
C LYS A 147 -10.75 -14.01 -2.98
N ARG A 148 -9.96 -14.26 -1.92
CA ARG A 148 -9.63 -13.31 -0.85
C ARG A 148 -8.36 -12.52 -1.14
N ARG A 149 -7.60 -12.91 -2.16
CA ARG A 149 -6.39 -12.20 -2.58
C ARG A 149 -6.72 -10.78 -2.98
N PHE A 150 -5.86 -9.85 -2.56
CA PHE A 150 -6.09 -8.44 -2.85
C PHE A 150 -6.05 -8.15 -4.36
N ILE A 151 -5.14 -8.80 -5.10
CA ILE A 151 -5.11 -8.71 -6.56
C ILE A 151 -6.27 -9.50 -7.16
N ASN A 152 -7.20 -8.76 -7.76
CA ASN A 152 -8.34 -9.23 -8.53
C ASN A 152 -8.79 -8.10 -9.47
N ILE A 153 -9.65 -8.41 -10.43
CA ILE A 153 -10.08 -7.45 -11.46
C ILE A 153 -10.68 -6.16 -10.88
N LYS A 154 -11.42 -6.25 -9.76
CA LYS A 154 -12.04 -5.05 -9.14
C LYS A 154 -10.98 -4.11 -8.58
N ASN A 155 -9.97 -4.63 -7.89
CA ASN A 155 -8.91 -3.82 -7.32
C ASN A 155 -7.93 -3.33 -8.39
N LEU A 156 -7.69 -4.10 -9.45
CA LEU A 156 -6.95 -3.62 -10.62
C LEU A 156 -7.68 -2.46 -11.33
N ASN A 157 -9.01 -2.52 -11.45
CA ASN A 157 -9.80 -1.39 -11.95
C ASN A 157 -9.65 -0.14 -11.06
N ARG A 158 -9.63 -0.31 -9.72
CA ARG A 158 -9.35 0.79 -8.78
C ARG A 158 -7.96 1.35 -8.99
N PHE A 159 -6.94 0.49 -9.11
CA PHE A 159 -5.57 0.91 -9.37
C PHE A 159 -5.46 1.68 -10.68
N ALA A 160 -6.06 1.14 -11.77
CA ALA A 160 -6.08 1.79 -13.06
C ALA A 160 -6.76 3.16 -13.01
N ARG A 161 -7.81 3.32 -12.21
CA ARG A 161 -8.51 4.60 -12.07
C ARG A 161 -7.65 5.65 -11.35
N VAL A 162 -7.03 5.30 -10.22
CA VAL A 162 -6.31 6.29 -9.39
C VAL A 162 -4.89 6.55 -9.84
N LEU A 163 -4.23 5.60 -10.49
CA LEU A 163 -2.86 5.73 -10.95
C LEU A 163 -2.82 6.59 -12.22
N LYS A 164 -1.87 7.51 -12.34
CA LYS A 164 -1.63 8.31 -13.56
C LYS A 164 -1.09 7.42 -14.68
N ILE A 165 -1.38 7.78 -15.92
CA ILE A 165 -0.81 7.09 -17.12
C ILE A 165 0.72 7.17 -17.07
N GLY A 166 1.40 6.09 -17.45
CA GLY A 166 2.85 5.97 -17.42
C GLY A 166 3.44 5.72 -16.03
N LYS A 167 2.63 5.73 -14.96
CA LYS A 167 3.09 5.47 -13.60
C LYS A 167 2.97 3.98 -13.23
N ILE A 168 3.63 3.57 -12.16
CA ILE A 168 3.90 2.18 -11.86
C ILE A 168 3.08 1.66 -10.68
N PHE A 169 2.71 0.38 -10.78
CA PHE A 169 2.29 -0.47 -9.69
C PHE A 169 3.39 -1.51 -9.42
N ARG A 170 3.89 -1.57 -8.17
CA ARG A 170 4.89 -2.55 -7.73
C ARG A 170 4.23 -3.61 -6.84
N PHE A 171 4.61 -4.85 -7.04
CA PHE A 171 4.15 -6.00 -6.25
C PHE A 171 5.32 -6.89 -5.89
N ALA A 172 5.44 -7.29 -4.63
CA ALA A 172 6.42 -8.28 -4.20
C ALA A 172 5.76 -9.41 -3.41
N SER A 173 6.19 -10.64 -3.66
CA SER A 173 5.75 -11.84 -2.93
C SER A 173 6.77 -12.97 -3.08
N ASP A 174 6.86 -13.79 -2.04
CA ASP A 174 7.65 -15.02 -1.99
C ASP A 174 6.81 -16.28 -2.25
N ILE A 175 5.53 -16.11 -2.62
CA ILE A 175 4.58 -17.19 -2.88
C ILE A 175 4.29 -17.30 -4.36
N ASP A 176 4.90 -18.28 -5.04
CA ASP A 176 4.82 -18.49 -6.49
C ASP A 176 3.37 -18.47 -7.02
N SER A 177 2.45 -19.12 -6.29
CA SER A 177 1.04 -19.14 -6.71
C SER A 177 0.38 -17.77 -6.65
N TYR A 178 0.90 -16.83 -5.87
CA TYR A 178 0.40 -15.45 -5.83
C TYR A 178 1.12 -14.58 -6.88
N VAL A 179 2.38 -14.81 -7.12
CA VAL A 179 3.13 -14.18 -8.22
C VAL A 179 2.44 -14.51 -9.55
N ASN A 180 2.22 -15.80 -9.84
CA ASN A 180 1.53 -16.24 -11.05
C ASN A 180 0.10 -15.69 -11.17
N TRP A 181 -0.62 -15.63 -10.06
CA TRP A 181 -1.95 -15.03 -9.99
C TRP A 181 -1.92 -13.54 -10.36
N THR A 182 -0.95 -12.80 -9.84
CA THR A 182 -0.80 -11.37 -10.12
C THR A 182 -0.45 -11.13 -11.58
N LEU A 183 0.53 -11.87 -12.11
CA LEU A 183 0.89 -11.82 -13.53
C LEU A 183 -0.31 -12.12 -14.43
N TYR A 184 -1.05 -13.19 -14.14
CA TYR A 184 -2.24 -13.55 -14.91
C TYR A 184 -3.29 -12.43 -14.94
N HIS A 185 -3.65 -11.89 -13.77
CA HIS A 185 -4.68 -10.85 -13.70
C HIS A 185 -4.25 -9.53 -14.33
N CYS A 186 -2.97 -9.15 -14.19
CA CYS A 186 -2.46 -7.94 -14.83
C CYS A 186 -2.34 -8.11 -16.35
N ALA A 187 -1.96 -9.30 -16.84
CA ALA A 187 -1.89 -9.58 -18.28
C ALA A 187 -3.28 -9.57 -18.96
N GLN A 188 -4.34 -9.89 -18.22
CA GLN A 188 -5.72 -9.85 -18.71
C GLN A 188 -6.38 -8.45 -18.53
N HIS A 189 -5.65 -7.48 -18.01
CA HIS A 189 -6.18 -6.15 -17.72
C HIS A 189 -5.67 -5.14 -18.74
N ASP A 190 -6.57 -4.44 -19.45
CA ASP A 190 -6.25 -3.56 -20.57
C ASP A 190 -5.29 -2.41 -20.21
N HIS A 191 -5.30 -1.98 -18.95
CA HIS A 191 -4.54 -0.82 -18.48
C HIS A 191 -3.18 -1.14 -17.85
N PHE A 192 -2.78 -2.40 -17.75
CA PHE A 192 -1.49 -2.74 -17.16
C PHE A 192 -0.61 -3.53 -18.13
N GLU A 193 0.65 -3.16 -18.14
CA GLU A 193 1.70 -3.86 -18.86
C GLU A 193 2.80 -4.25 -17.89
N TRP A 194 3.21 -5.52 -17.92
CA TRP A 194 4.32 -6.00 -17.11
C TRP A 194 5.64 -5.50 -17.68
N LYS A 195 6.40 -4.77 -16.88
CA LYS A 195 7.69 -4.21 -17.26
C LYS A 195 8.81 -5.17 -16.86
N ALA A 196 9.10 -6.18 -17.71
CA ALA A 196 10.21 -7.06 -17.55
C ALA A 196 10.69 -7.55 -18.93
N GLU A 197 11.94 -7.29 -19.25
CA GLU A 197 12.62 -7.73 -20.47
C GLU A 197 13.54 -8.93 -20.18
N SER A 198 13.98 -9.07 -18.92
CA SER A 198 14.89 -10.12 -18.48
C SER A 198 14.48 -10.69 -17.11
N PRO A 199 14.98 -11.90 -16.75
CA PRO A 199 14.71 -12.46 -15.43
C PRO A 199 15.19 -11.60 -14.26
N GLN A 200 16.20 -10.77 -14.46
CA GLN A 200 16.75 -9.88 -13.42
C GLN A 200 15.72 -8.82 -13.00
N ASP A 201 14.87 -8.37 -13.92
CA ASP A 201 13.88 -7.31 -13.68
C ASP A 201 12.81 -7.68 -12.65
N TRP A 202 12.66 -8.98 -12.36
CA TRP A 202 11.69 -9.46 -11.39
C TRP A 202 12.26 -10.42 -10.34
N LYS A 203 13.53 -10.88 -10.49
CA LYS A 203 14.22 -11.70 -9.49
C LYS A 203 15.08 -10.89 -8.54
N LEU A 204 15.50 -9.70 -8.95
CA LEU A 204 16.25 -8.78 -8.10
C LEU A 204 15.31 -7.76 -7.47
N PRO A 205 15.61 -7.31 -6.23
CA PRO A 205 14.81 -6.28 -5.58
C PRO A 205 14.87 -4.94 -6.32
N TYR A 206 13.89 -4.09 -6.07
CA TYR A 206 13.84 -2.74 -6.63
C TYR A 206 15.08 -1.93 -6.24
N PRO A 207 15.48 -0.93 -7.05
CA PRO A 207 16.54 0.01 -6.64
C PRO A 207 16.24 0.62 -5.26
N LEU A 208 17.27 0.75 -4.43
CA LEU A 208 17.18 1.24 -3.05
C LEU A 208 16.26 0.41 -2.10
N TRP A 209 15.94 -0.81 -2.48
CA TRP A 209 15.10 -1.68 -1.66
C TRP A 209 15.76 -2.06 -0.33
N LYS A 210 15.14 -1.66 0.77
CA LYS A 210 15.62 -2.02 2.13
C LYS A 210 15.21 -3.43 2.55
N GLY A 211 14.26 -4.01 1.85
CA GLY A 211 13.60 -5.26 2.27
C GLY A 211 12.50 -5.03 3.30
N THR A 212 11.77 -6.10 3.57
CA THR A 212 10.73 -6.13 4.60
C THR A 212 10.99 -7.27 5.57
N ARG A 213 10.36 -7.24 6.75
CA ARG A 213 10.43 -8.37 7.70
C ARG A 213 9.85 -9.66 7.11
N TYR A 214 8.89 -9.56 6.19
CA TYR A 214 8.31 -10.71 5.51
C TYR A 214 9.29 -11.33 4.53
N GLU A 215 10.00 -10.49 3.78
CA GLU A 215 11.09 -10.92 2.90
C GLU A 215 12.22 -11.59 3.68
N ALA A 216 12.68 -10.96 4.76
CA ALA A 216 13.70 -11.54 5.61
C ALA A 216 13.29 -12.92 6.17
N LYS A 217 12.00 -13.09 6.49
CA LYS A 217 11.45 -14.40 6.86
C LYS A 217 11.47 -15.38 5.68
N ALA A 218 11.01 -14.97 4.51
CA ALA A 218 10.98 -15.79 3.30
C ALA A 218 12.38 -16.32 2.95
N LEU A 219 13.37 -15.45 2.93
CA LEU A 219 14.76 -15.78 2.65
C LEU A 219 15.33 -16.80 3.65
N ARG A 220 15.07 -16.61 4.96
CA ARG A 220 15.47 -17.58 6.00
C ARG A 220 14.82 -18.94 5.82
N GLU A 221 13.63 -19.00 5.26
CA GLU A 221 12.90 -20.23 4.97
C GLU A 221 13.21 -20.79 3.57
N GLY A 222 14.22 -20.22 2.88
CA GLY A 222 14.68 -20.67 1.55
C GLY A 222 13.73 -20.32 0.40
N ARG A 223 12.70 -19.47 0.63
CA ARG A 223 11.83 -18.99 -0.44
C ARG A 223 12.45 -17.82 -1.18
N LYS A 224 12.20 -17.76 -2.49
CA LYS A 224 12.74 -16.73 -3.38
C LYS A 224 11.65 -15.70 -3.68
N PRO A 225 11.81 -14.43 -3.24
CA PRO A 225 10.89 -13.37 -3.61
C PRO A 225 10.91 -13.06 -5.10
N ALA A 226 9.76 -12.59 -5.60
CA ALA A 226 9.63 -11.97 -6.91
C ALA A 226 9.16 -10.53 -6.75
N TYR A 227 9.69 -9.63 -7.60
CA TYR A 227 9.47 -8.18 -7.56
C TYR A 227 8.91 -7.73 -8.91
N LEU A 228 7.60 -7.57 -8.99
CA LEU A 228 6.91 -7.27 -10.24
C LEU A 228 6.65 -5.76 -10.36
N THR A 229 6.92 -5.21 -11.54
CA THR A 229 6.59 -3.83 -11.88
C THR A 229 5.62 -3.82 -13.06
N PHE A 230 4.49 -3.16 -12.90
CA PHE A 230 3.53 -2.94 -13.96
C PHE A 230 3.41 -1.44 -14.23
N ILE A 231 3.35 -1.07 -15.51
CA ILE A 231 3.12 0.32 -15.93
C ILE A 231 1.65 0.47 -16.35
N LYS A 232 1.03 1.58 -15.95
CA LYS A 232 -0.30 1.94 -16.45
C LYS A 232 -0.19 2.51 -17.86
N LYS A 233 -0.89 1.90 -18.81
CA LYS A 233 -1.06 2.37 -20.20
C LYS A 233 -2.09 3.50 -20.30
#